data_7d2c3d3ed1455ec8c6d7400b4a7b7b34
#
_entry.id   7d2c3d3ed1455ec8c6d7400b4a7b7b34
#
_cell.length_a   1.000
_cell.length_b   1.000
_cell.length_c   1.000
_cell.angle_alpha   90.00
_cell.angle_beta   90.00
_cell.angle_gamma   90.00
#
_symmetry.space_group_name_H-M   'P 1'
#
loop_
_entity.id
_entity.type
_entity.pdbx_description
1 polymer ?
#
loop_
_entity_poly.entity_id
_entity_poly.type
_entity_poly.pdbx_seq_one_letter_code
_entity_poly.pdbx_strand_id
1 'polypeptide(L)'
;MRFIALTLLLFVTACGDPSETPRQSREREQAARPPLPELQPPAETAQEREDRGDAAATLKRYYARIGSGDYDAAWAMRSGDTGDEARRRFADNFRAYQSYQADVGVPSEPVQANGWAYVEVPVMIRGTFRGGKAFASAGSVTLRRTTGGAGGSWRIYTGEGR
;
A
#
# COMPACT_ATOMS: atom_id res chain seq x y z
N MET A 1 60.91 50.90 23.52
CA MET A 1 61.28 50.07 22.35
C MET A 1 60.02 49.50 21.74
N ARG A 2 59.64 50.01 20.57
CA ARG A 2 58.37 49.67 19.87
C ARG A 2 58.69 48.63 18.77
N PHE A 3 58.19 47.43 18.83
CA PHE A 3 58.25 46.48 17.74
C PHE A 3 56.90 46.46 17.03
N ILE A 4 56.85 46.92 15.80
CA ILE A 4 55.73 46.89 14.89
C ILE A 4 55.84 45.55 14.16
N ALA A 5 54.86 44.61 14.39
CA ALA A 5 54.75 43.41 13.62
C ALA A 5 53.90 43.68 12.38
N LEU A 6 54.51 43.60 11.22
CA LEU A 6 53.91 43.78 9.91
C LEU A 6 53.25 42.43 9.51
N THR A 7 51.94 42.33 9.58
CA THR A 7 51.19 41.17 9.12
C THR A 7 50.98 41.23 7.60
N LEU A 8 51.65 40.37 6.86
CA LEU A 8 51.53 40.23 5.41
C LEU A 8 50.27 39.42 5.07
N LEU A 9 49.27 40.09 4.50
CA LEU A 9 48.04 39.45 4.00
C LEU A 9 48.33 38.89 2.60
N LEU A 10 48.41 37.56 2.49
CA LEU A 10 48.45 36.86 1.21
C LEU A 10 47.01 36.76 0.63
N PHE A 11 46.75 37.59 -0.39
CA PHE A 11 45.57 37.39 -1.25
C PHE A 11 45.85 36.25 -2.22
N VAL A 12 45.18 35.11 -1.98
CA VAL A 12 45.12 34.05 -2.99
C VAL A 12 44.02 34.43 -3.96
N THR A 13 44.42 35.00 -5.10
CA THR A 13 43.54 35.16 -6.27
C THR A 13 43.33 33.79 -6.88
N ALA A 14 42.14 33.22 -6.69
CA ALA A 14 41.69 32.07 -7.45
C ALA A 14 41.48 32.50 -8.91
N CYS A 15 42.46 32.22 -9.75
CA CYS A 15 42.31 32.31 -11.21
C CYS A 15 41.32 31.22 -11.63
N GLY A 16 40.05 31.57 -11.85
CA GLY A 16 39.11 30.72 -12.60
C GLY A 16 39.58 30.66 -14.05
N ASP A 17 39.67 29.48 -14.61
CA ASP A 17 40.06 29.22 -15.99
C ASP A 17 38.99 29.78 -16.94
N PRO A 18 39.33 30.76 -17.83
CA PRO A 18 38.33 31.42 -18.67
C PRO A 18 37.80 30.57 -19.81
N SER A 19 38.15 29.30 -19.87
CA SER A 19 37.73 28.34 -20.91
C SER A 19 36.59 27.40 -20.50
N GLU A 20 36.12 27.44 -19.26
CA GLU A 20 35.00 26.61 -18.84
C GLU A 20 33.67 27.21 -19.31
N THR A 21 32.94 26.42 -20.11
CA THR A 21 31.58 26.82 -20.50
C THR A 21 30.64 26.71 -19.29
N PRO A 22 29.56 27.52 -19.19
CA PRO A 22 28.61 27.47 -18.10
C PRO A 22 27.97 26.09 -17.90
N ARG A 23 28.07 25.20 -18.89
CA ARG A 23 27.58 23.83 -18.88
C ARG A 23 28.54 22.91 -18.11
N GLN A 24 29.84 23.03 -18.34
CA GLN A 24 30.86 22.23 -17.64
C GLN A 24 30.96 22.58 -16.15
N SER A 25 30.79 23.85 -15.79
CA SER A 25 30.74 24.28 -14.39
C SER A 25 29.53 23.66 -13.65
N ARG A 26 28.35 23.59 -14.30
CA ARG A 26 27.18 22.96 -13.73
C ARG A 26 27.31 21.43 -13.60
N GLU A 27 27.93 20.77 -14.56
CA GLU A 27 28.20 19.32 -14.51
C GLU A 27 29.18 18.96 -13.40
N ARG A 28 30.22 19.78 -13.17
CA ARG A 28 31.15 19.60 -12.04
C ARG A 28 30.50 19.86 -10.70
N GLU A 29 29.64 20.85 -10.59
CA GLU A 29 28.89 21.16 -9.37
C GLU A 29 27.86 20.07 -9.05
N GLN A 30 27.22 19.46 -10.07
CA GLN A 30 26.35 18.29 -9.90
C GLN A 30 27.15 17.04 -9.53
N ALA A 31 28.32 16.82 -10.12
CA ALA A 31 29.18 15.68 -9.79
C ALA A 31 29.82 15.80 -8.39
N ALA A 32 30.01 17.02 -7.88
CA ALA A 32 30.52 17.28 -6.54
C ALA A 32 29.46 17.21 -5.43
N ARG A 33 28.16 17.09 -5.76
CA ARG A 33 27.12 16.87 -4.76
C ARG A 33 27.23 15.47 -4.22
N PRO A 34 27.38 15.30 -2.88
CA PRO A 34 27.26 13.97 -2.28
C PRO A 34 25.92 13.36 -2.69
N PRO A 35 25.86 12.08 -3.04
CA PRO A 35 24.59 11.43 -3.29
C PRO A 35 23.69 11.66 -2.07
N LEU A 36 22.45 12.11 -2.32
CA LEU A 36 21.45 12.24 -1.27
C LEU A 36 21.36 10.87 -0.59
N PRO A 37 21.34 10.81 0.75
CA PRO A 37 21.13 9.55 1.44
C PRO A 37 19.83 8.93 0.90
N GLU A 38 19.95 7.76 0.30
CA GLU A 38 18.80 6.98 -0.14
C GLU A 38 17.97 6.65 1.11
N LEU A 39 16.79 7.29 1.21
CA LEU A 39 15.84 7.04 2.28
C LEU A 39 15.35 5.60 2.10
N GLN A 40 16.05 4.64 2.69
CA GLN A 40 15.56 3.27 2.77
C GLN A 40 14.30 3.31 3.63
N PRO A 41 13.17 2.77 3.14
CA PRO A 41 11.99 2.60 3.98
C PRO A 41 12.39 1.84 5.26
N PRO A 42 11.82 2.17 6.42
CA PRO A 42 12.04 1.40 7.64
C PRO A 42 11.83 -0.08 7.36
N ALA A 43 12.73 -0.93 7.85
CA ALA A 43 12.56 -2.37 7.69
C ALA A 43 11.26 -2.80 8.38
N GLU A 44 10.41 -3.52 7.62
CA GLU A 44 9.14 -4.05 8.13
C GLU A 44 9.38 -4.97 9.33
N THR A 45 8.63 -4.74 10.40
CA THR A 45 8.67 -5.56 11.61
C THR A 45 8.06 -6.95 11.38
N ALA A 46 8.40 -7.92 12.25
CA ALA A 46 7.78 -9.24 12.22
C ALA A 46 6.26 -9.16 12.42
N GLN A 47 5.79 -8.26 13.29
CA GLN A 47 4.38 -8.04 13.57
C GLN A 47 3.63 -7.50 12.34
N GLU A 48 4.19 -6.54 11.63
CA GLU A 48 3.57 -6.00 10.41
C GLU A 48 3.45 -7.06 9.31
N ARG A 49 4.45 -7.95 9.19
CA ARG A 49 4.39 -9.09 8.25
C ARG A 49 3.30 -10.09 8.63
N GLU A 50 3.14 -10.41 9.92
CA GLU A 50 2.10 -11.29 10.43
C GLU A 50 0.72 -10.68 10.18
N ASP A 51 0.51 -9.42 10.52
CA ASP A 51 -0.73 -8.68 10.30
C ASP A 51 -1.15 -8.67 8.82
N ARG A 52 -0.20 -8.45 7.91
CA ARG A 52 -0.47 -8.52 6.47
C ARG A 52 -0.80 -9.94 6.03
N GLY A 53 -0.09 -10.93 6.56
CA GLY A 53 -0.38 -12.35 6.32
C GLY A 53 -1.81 -12.70 6.71
N ASP A 54 -2.27 -12.25 7.85
CA ASP A 54 -3.62 -12.46 8.36
C ASP A 54 -4.69 -11.76 7.51
N ALA A 55 -4.42 -10.56 7.02
CA ALA A 55 -5.32 -9.85 6.11
C ALA A 55 -5.48 -10.61 4.78
N ALA A 56 -4.36 -11.06 4.18
CA ALA A 56 -4.39 -11.85 2.96
C ALA A 56 -5.12 -13.19 3.16
N ALA A 57 -4.88 -13.88 4.28
CA ALA A 57 -5.56 -15.13 4.63
C ALA A 57 -7.08 -14.93 4.81
N THR A 58 -7.48 -13.81 5.42
CA THR A 58 -8.89 -13.43 5.57
C THR A 58 -9.55 -13.21 4.21
N LEU A 59 -8.90 -12.49 3.31
CA LEU A 59 -9.44 -12.25 1.98
C LEU A 59 -9.51 -13.53 1.13
N LYS A 60 -8.53 -14.43 1.23
CA LYS A 60 -8.58 -15.76 0.59
C LYS A 60 -9.79 -16.57 1.09
N ARG A 61 -10.02 -16.61 2.40
CA ARG A 61 -11.20 -17.30 2.97
C ARG A 61 -12.51 -16.70 2.48
N TYR A 62 -12.59 -15.36 2.42
CA TYR A 62 -13.76 -14.66 1.89
C TYR A 62 -14.11 -15.11 0.47
N TYR A 63 -13.14 -15.09 -0.43
CA TYR A 63 -13.38 -15.51 -1.82
C TYR A 63 -13.61 -17.02 -1.96
N ALA A 64 -12.99 -17.85 -1.12
CA ALA A 64 -13.28 -19.28 -1.08
C ALA A 64 -14.75 -19.56 -0.68
N ARG A 65 -15.31 -18.79 0.29
CA ARG A 65 -16.73 -18.87 0.64
C ARG A 65 -17.64 -18.47 -0.51
N ILE A 66 -17.32 -17.39 -1.21
CA ILE A 66 -18.05 -16.99 -2.42
C ILE A 66 -17.99 -18.10 -3.49
N GLY A 67 -16.82 -18.62 -3.78
CA GLY A 67 -16.62 -19.66 -4.80
C GLY A 67 -17.33 -20.98 -4.48
N SER A 68 -17.52 -21.29 -3.19
CA SER A 68 -18.31 -22.46 -2.73
C SER A 68 -19.82 -22.21 -2.62
N GLY A 69 -20.27 -20.94 -2.86
CA GLY A 69 -21.68 -20.57 -2.70
C GLY A 69 -22.13 -20.34 -1.25
N ASP A 70 -21.19 -20.33 -0.29
CA ASP A 70 -21.46 -20.06 1.13
C ASP A 70 -21.51 -18.53 1.37
N TYR A 71 -22.51 -17.89 0.78
CA TYR A 71 -22.64 -16.42 0.78
C TYR A 71 -22.90 -15.86 2.17
N ASP A 72 -23.53 -16.62 3.06
CA ASP A 72 -23.79 -16.20 4.42
C ASP A 72 -22.52 -16.10 5.24
N ALA A 73 -21.63 -17.10 5.14
CA ALA A 73 -20.33 -17.03 5.78
C ALA A 73 -19.44 -15.96 5.19
N ALA A 74 -19.49 -15.74 3.86
CA ALA A 74 -18.78 -14.62 3.23
C ALA A 74 -19.31 -13.26 3.72
N TRP A 75 -20.63 -13.11 3.81
CA TRP A 75 -21.28 -11.90 4.34
C TRP A 75 -20.83 -11.57 5.76
N ALA A 76 -20.79 -12.58 6.63
CA ALA A 76 -20.36 -12.44 8.02
C ALA A 76 -18.91 -11.94 8.18
N MET A 77 -18.08 -12.04 7.14
CA MET A 77 -16.70 -11.56 7.13
C MET A 77 -16.59 -10.07 6.77
N ARG A 78 -17.69 -9.41 6.41
CA ARG A 78 -17.73 -8.01 6.02
C ARG A 78 -17.92 -7.09 7.22
N SER A 79 -17.53 -5.83 7.05
CA SER A 79 -17.84 -4.74 7.98
C SER A 79 -18.44 -3.58 7.19
N GLY A 80 -19.45 -2.93 7.73
CA GLY A 80 -20.21 -1.87 7.07
C GLY A 80 -21.71 -2.18 7.10
N ASP A 81 -22.40 -2.00 5.98
CA ASP A 81 -23.84 -2.30 5.88
C ASP A 81 -24.10 -3.80 6.15
N THR A 82 -24.88 -4.08 7.19
CA THR A 82 -25.22 -5.42 7.66
C THR A 82 -26.72 -5.74 7.54
N GLY A 83 -27.49 -4.88 6.87
CA GLY A 83 -28.92 -5.05 6.70
C GLY A 83 -29.29 -6.28 5.87
N ASP A 84 -30.47 -6.88 6.16
CA ASP A 84 -30.95 -8.10 5.48
C ASP A 84 -31.13 -7.93 3.98
N GLU A 85 -31.51 -6.73 3.54
CA GLU A 85 -31.65 -6.43 2.11
C GLU A 85 -30.28 -6.38 1.41
N ALA A 86 -29.29 -5.77 2.04
CA ALA A 86 -27.92 -5.74 1.51
C ALA A 86 -27.33 -7.17 1.45
N ARG A 87 -27.61 -8.01 2.44
CA ARG A 87 -27.20 -9.42 2.44
C ARG A 87 -27.85 -10.20 1.29
N ARG A 88 -29.16 -10.01 1.03
CA ARG A 88 -29.81 -10.65 -0.12
C ARG A 88 -29.21 -10.19 -1.45
N ARG A 89 -29.04 -8.88 -1.65
CA ARG A 89 -28.38 -8.32 -2.84
C ARG A 89 -26.98 -8.88 -3.05
N PHE A 90 -26.23 -9.02 -1.96
CA PHE A 90 -24.90 -9.62 -2.02
C PHE A 90 -24.95 -11.05 -2.58
N ALA A 91 -25.79 -11.93 -2.03
CA ALA A 91 -25.94 -13.30 -2.51
C ALA A 91 -26.42 -13.34 -3.96
N ASP A 92 -27.39 -12.49 -4.33
CA ASP A 92 -27.96 -12.45 -5.69
C ASP A 92 -26.93 -12.03 -6.74
N ASN A 93 -26.02 -11.09 -6.40
CA ASN A 93 -24.94 -10.67 -7.28
C ASN A 93 -24.02 -11.83 -7.69
N PHE A 94 -23.82 -12.82 -6.82
CA PHE A 94 -22.95 -13.97 -7.11
C PHE A 94 -23.67 -15.11 -7.82
N ARG A 95 -24.99 -15.16 -7.82
CA ARG A 95 -25.77 -16.22 -8.50
C ARG A 95 -25.61 -16.23 -10.02
N ALA A 96 -25.17 -15.13 -10.60
CA ALA A 96 -24.90 -15.02 -12.04
C ALA A 96 -23.65 -15.81 -12.49
N TYR A 97 -22.78 -16.18 -11.53
CA TYR A 97 -21.53 -16.86 -11.83
C TYR A 97 -21.67 -18.38 -11.68
N GLN A 98 -21.07 -19.12 -12.59
CA GLN A 98 -20.90 -20.57 -12.51
C GLN A 98 -19.64 -20.90 -11.71
N SER A 99 -18.56 -20.13 -11.91
CA SER A 99 -17.33 -20.22 -11.13
C SER A 99 -16.84 -18.83 -10.79
N TYR A 100 -16.24 -18.70 -9.62
CA TYR A 100 -15.71 -17.44 -9.11
C TYR A 100 -14.47 -17.73 -8.26
N GLN A 101 -13.31 -17.24 -8.71
CA GLN A 101 -12.01 -17.47 -8.06
C GLN A 101 -11.26 -16.16 -7.95
N ALA A 102 -10.45 -16.02 -6.92
CA ALA A 102 -9.60 -14.85 -6.72
C ALA A 102 -8.18 -15.26 -6.37
N ASP A 103 -7.22 -14.69 -7.07
CA ASP A 103 -5.83 -14.68 -6.66
C ASP A 103 -5.60 -13.42 -5.82
N VAL A 104 -5.16 -13.61 -4.61
CA VAL A 104 -4.94 -12.56 -3.61
C VAL A 104 -3.46 -12.23 -3.57
N GLY A 105 -3.16 -10.97 -3.84
CA GLY A 105 -1.79 -10.44 -3.82
C GLY A 105 -1.30 -10.10 -2.41
N VAL A 106 -0.17 -9.40 -2.36
CA VAL A 106 0.44 -8.94 -1.11
C VAL A 106 -0.28 -7.69 -0.62
N PRO A 107 -0.78 -7.66 0.63
CA PRO A 107 -1.40 -6.46 1.20
C PRO A 107 -0.42 -5.29 1.30
N SER A 108 -0.95 -4.06 1.24
CA SER A 108 -0.20 -2.86 1.58
C SER A 108 0.23 -2.84 3.05
N GLU A 109 1.10 -1.91 3.40
CA GLU A 109 1.34 -1.57 4.80
C GLU A 109 0.04 -1.07 5.46
N PRO A 110 -0.18 -1.40 6.76
CA PRO A 110 -1.35 -0.94 7.49
C PRO A 110 -1.33 0.58 7.69
N VAL A 111 -2.43 1.24 7.33
CA VAL A 111 -2.66 2.66 7.64
C VAL A 111 -3.64 2.76 8.80
N GLN A 112 -3.27 3.50 9.85
CA GLN A 112 -4.12 3.69 11.02
C GLN A 112 -4.90 5.00 10.92
N ALA A 113 -6.21 4.93 11.15
CA ALA A 113 -7.09 6.09 11.20
C ALA A 113 -8.29 5.83 12.11
N ASN A 114 -8.60 6.78 13.01
CA ASN A 114 -9.82 6.77 13.84
C ASN A 114 -10.06 5.46 14.62
N GLY A 115 -9.00 4.85 15.18
CA GLY A 115 -9.10 3.61 15.95
C GLY A 115 -9.21 2.34 15.08
N TRP A 116 -8.98 2.46 13.78
CA TRP A 116 -8.94 1.37 12.83
C TRP A 116 -7.59 1.27 12.14
N ALA A 117 -7.18 0.07 11.81
CA ALA A 117 -6.10 -0.20 10.85
C ALA A 117 -6.74 -0.67 9.54
N TYR A 118 -6.24 -0.15 8.43
CA TYR A 118 -6.68 -0.46 7.07
C TYR A 118 -5.53 -1.02 6.28
N VAL A 119 -5.79 -2.04 5.45
CA VAL A 119 -4.88 -2.53 4.42
C VAL A 119 -5.61 -2.63 3.11
N GLU A 120 -4.92 -2.37 2.02
CA GLU A 120 -5.41 -2.58 0.66
C GLU A 120 -4.75 -3.83 0.09
N VAL A 121 -5.55 -4.75 -0.44
CA VAL A 121 -5.08 -6.04 -0.96
C VAL A 121 -5.43 -6.13 -2.44
N PRO A 122 -4.44 -6.18 -3.34
CA PRO A 122 -4.70 -6.38 -4.76
C PRO A 122 -5.26 -7.78 -5.00
N VAL A 123 -6.22 -7.85 -5.92
CA VAL A 123 -6.86 -9.12 -6.30
C VAL A 123 -7.00 -9.21 -7.82
N MET A 124 -6.87 -10.43 -8.34
CA MET A 124 -7.28 -10.80 -9.67
C MET A 124 -8.42 -11.80 -9.56
N ILE A 125 -9.60 -11.40 -10.01
CA ILE A 125 -10.80 -12.23 -10.00
C ILE A 125 -10.99 -12.82 -11.39
N ARG A 126 -11.31 -14.10 -11.46
CA ARG A 126 -11.62 -14.79 -12.70
C ARG A 126 -12.69 -15.84 -12.48
N GLY A 127 -13.37 -16.19 -13.56
CA GLY A 127 -14.42 -17.19 -13.51
C GLY A 127 -15.22 -17.25 -14.79
N THR A 128 -16.42 -17.84 -14.67
CA THR A 128 -17.34 -18.05 -15.77
C THR A 128 -18.74 -17.66 -15.33
N PHE A 129 -19.45 -16.92 -16.15
CA PHE A 129 -20.88 -16.70 -15.96
C PHE A 129 -21.67 -17.98 -16.28
N ARG A 130 -22.89 -18.13 -15.73
CA ARG A 130 -23.77 -19.27 -16.04
C ARG A 130 -24.07 -19.43 -17.54
N GLY A 131 -23.96 -18.37 -18.33
CA GLY A 131 -24.04 -18.43 -19.80
C GLY A 131 -22.76 -18.89 -20.51
N GLY A 132 -21.75 -19.40 -19.77
CA GLY A 132 -20.51 -19.94 -20.33
C GLY A 132 -19.43 -18.88 -20.69
N LYS A 133 -19.75 -17.58 -20.60
CA LYS A 133 -18.77 -16.52 -20.90
C LYS A 133 -17.77 -16.39 -19.74
N ALA A 134 -16.47 -16.53 -20.06
CA ALA A 134 -15.40 -16.27 -19.10
C ALA A 134 -15.23 -14.77 -18.82
N PHE A 135 -14.74 -14.45 -17.62
CA PHE A 135 -14.36 -13.10 -17.22
C PHE A 135 -13.07 -13.10 -16.42
N ALA A 136 -12.37 -11.98 -16.44
CA ALA A 136 -11.26 -11.67 -15.53
C ALA A 136 -11.32 -10.18 -15.20
N SER A 137 -11.00 -9.82 -13.95
CA SER A 137 -10.99 -8.44 -13.48
C SER A 137 -9.91 -8.26 -12.41
N ALA A 138 -9.09 -7.25 -12.55
CA ALA A 138 -8.14 -6.82 -11.52
C ALA A 138 -8.74 -5.68 -10.69
N GLY A 139 -8.39 -5.64 -9.43
CA GLY A 139 -8.82 -4.58 -8.50
C GLY A 139 -8.11 -4.69 -7.18
N SER A 140 -8.59 -3.94 -6.19
CA SER A 140 -8.14 -4.05 -4.81
C SER A 140 -9.33 -4.11 -3.85
N VAL A 141 -9.10 -4.70 -2.69
CA VAL A 141 -10.07 -4.81 -1.61
C VAL A 141 -9.47 -4.25 -0.33
N THR A 142 -10.18 -3.33 0.29
CA THR A 142 -9.79 -2.79 1.59
C THR A 142 -10.30 -3.70 2.70
N LEU A 143 -9.42 -4.06 3.64
CA LEU A 143 -9.77 -4.70 4.89
C LEU A 143 -9.52 -3.72 6.03
N ARG A 144 -10.29 -3.86 7.11
CA ARG A 144 -10.08 -3.11 8.35
C ARG A 144 -10.16 -4.00 9.58
N ARG A 145 -9.48 -3.58 10.63
CA ARG A 145 -9.60 -4.12 11.99
C ARG A 145 -9.52 -3.00 13.03
N THR A 146 -10.05 -3.21 14.22
CA THR A 146 -9.86 -2.27 15.35
C THR A 146 -8.41 -2.31 15.83
N THR A 147 -7.88 -1.15 16.25
CA THR A 147 -6.52 -1.03 16.80
C THR A 147 -6.49 -1.08 18.34
N GLY A 148 -7.63 -1.08 19.02
CA GLY A 148 -7.73 -1.12 20.47
C GLY A 148 -7.85 -2.52 21.05
N GLY A 149 -7.41 -2.70 22.30
CA GLY A 149 -7.49 -3.97 23.04
C GLY A 149 -6.59 -5.07 22.46
N ALA A 150 -7.08 -6.31 22.43
CA ALA A 150 -6.37 -7.48 21.86
C ALA A 150 -6.28 -7.48 20.32
N GLY A 151 -6.63 -6.38 19.67
CA GLY A 151 -6.75 -6.29 18.22
C GLY A 151 -7.96 -7.06 17.67
N GLY A 152 -8.71 -6.45 16.77
CA GLY A 152 -9.84 -7.15 16.11
C GLY A 152 -9.35 -8.00 14.94
N SER A 153 -10.17 -8.99 14.54
CA SER A 153 -9.93 -9.72 13.28
C SER A 153 -10.11 -8.82 12.07
N TRP A 154 -9.33 -9.04 11.03
CA TRP A 154 -9.52 -8.38 9.75
C TRP A 154 -10.88 -8.68 9.15
N ARG A 155 -11.55 -7.67 8.62
CA ARG A 155 -12.85 -7.75 7.97
C ARG A 155 -12.84 -7.01 6.65
N ILE A 156 -13.60 -7.50 5.68
CA ILE A 156 -13.75 -6.84 4.38
C ILE A 156 -14.49 -5.51 4.59
N TYR A 157 -13.85 -4.41 4.27
CA TYR A 157 -14.46 -3.08 4.39
C TYR A 157 -15.16 -2.70 3.09
N THR A 158 -16.44 -2.41 3.18
CA THR A 158 -17.29 -2.11 2.01
C THR A 158 -17.76 -0.66 1.97
N GLY A 159 -17.10 0.22 2.72
CA GLY A 159 -17.55 1.58 2.97
C GLY A 159 -18.68 1.61 4.01
N GLU A 160 -18.95 2.80 4.53
CA GLU A 160 -20.19 3.05 5.27
C GLU A 160 -21.24 3.35 4.21
N GLY A 161 -22.30 2.52 4.15
CA GLY A 161 -23.43 2.77 3.25
C GLY A 161 -23.98 4.17 3.51
N ARG A 162 -24.01 5.02 2.47
CA ARG A 162 -24.74 6.29 2.49
C ARG A 162 -26.15 6.06 2.05
#